data_68083a4895d9e2ba856eda88c5455ad3
#
_entry.id   68083a4895d9e2ba856eda88c5455ad3
#
_cell.length_a   1.000
_cell.length_b   1.000
_cell.length_c   1.000
_cell.angle_alpha   90.00
_cell.angle_beta   90.00
_cell.angle_gamma   90.00
#
_symmetry.space_group_name_H-M   'P 1'
#
loop_
_entity.id
_entity.type
_entity.pdbx_description
1 polymer ?
#
loop_
_entity_poly.entity_id
_entity_poly.type
_entity_poly.pdbx_seq_one_letter_code
_entity_poly.pdbx_strand_id
1 'polypeptide(L)'
;NHLTTSLGITAQYFTLNKNWTVEPRAALKWTFNPKHALALAYGLHSRRERLDYYFVEQEVNGKTESNRYLNFSKAHHFGLTYDWNINSYMHLKVEPYYQYLFRIPVEENSSFSIINHQSFYLERILKNRGSGVNYGIDITLEQYMKNGFYYMITASLFKSRYKAGDHIWRNTRLDKNYLLNVLAGKEWMVGRNKQNVLSLNGRIFFQGGDRYTPVD
;
A
#
# COMPACT_ATOMS: atom_id res chain seq x y z
N ASN A 1 3.79 -31.35 -3.52
CA ASN A 1 3.59 -30.20 -4.41
C ASN A 1 2.11 -29.88 -4.52
N HIS A 2 1.72 -28.66 -4.19
CA HIS A 2 0.35 -28.22 -4.26
C HIS A 2 0.27 -26.86 -4.97
N LEU A 3 -0.61 -26.76 -5.96
CA LEU A 3 -0.87 -25.52 -6.70
C LEU A 3 -2.29 -25.06 -6.38
N THR A 4 -2.41 -23.79 -5.97
CA THR A 4 -3.71 -23.15 -5.68
C THR A 4 -3.86 -21.92 -6.57
N THR A 5 -4.98 -21.78 -7.25
CA THR A 5 -5.32 -20.62 -8.08
C THR A 5 -6.54 -19.93 -7.49
N SER A 6 -6.47 -18.61 -7.40
CA SER A 6 -7.59 -17.73 -7.06
C SER A 6 -7.86 -16.76 -8.19
N LEU A 7 -9.10 -16.67 -8.64
CA LEU A 7 -9.55 -15.71 -9.65
C LEU A 7 -10.72 -14.91 -9.11
N GLY A 8 -10.76 -13.63 -9.39
CA GLY A 8 -11.83 -12.76 -8.95
C GLY A 8 -12.07 -11.60 -9.93
N ILE A 9 -13.28 -11.12 -9.94
CA ILE A 9 -13.68 -9.94 -10.69
C ILE A 9 -14.61 -9.08 -9.82
N THR A 10 -14.37 -7.78 -9.81
CA THR A 10 -15.24 -6.80 -9.16
C THR A 10 -15.66 -5.75 -10.20
N ALA A 11 -16.89 -5.32 -10.14
CA ALA A 11 -17.38 -4.20 -10.94
C ALA A 11 -17.93 -3.10 -10.03
N GLN A 12 -17.66 -1.85 -10.37
CA GLN A 12 -18.19 -0.68 -9.68
C GLN A 12 -18.86 0.26 -10.67
N TYR A 13 -19.98 0.84 -10.25
CA TYR A 13 -20.69 1.86 -11.00
C TYR A 13 -20.91 3.08 -10.12
N PHE A 14 -20.51 4.25 -10.61
CA PHE A 14 -20.67 5.52 -9.92
C PHE A 14 -21.80 6.33 -10.55
N THR A 15 -22.92 6.42 -9.86
CA THR A 15 -24.19 6.99 -10.36
C THR A 15 -24.09 8.47 -10.67
N LEU A 16 -23.27 9.24 -9.95
CA LEU A 16 -23.15 10.70 -10.12
C LEU A 16 -22.76 11.11 -11.55
N ASN A 17 -21.82 10.39 -12.15
CA ASN A 17 -21.30 10.69 -13.48
C ASN A 17 -21.36 9.49 -14.45
N LYS A 18 -22.09 8.43 -14.06
CA LYS A 18 -22.31 7.20 -14.84
C LYS A 18 -21.02 6.47 -15.22
N ASN A 19 -19.92 6.70 -14.51
CA ASN A 19 -18.68 5.98 -14.73
C ASN A 19 -18.75 4.57 -14.14
N TRP A 20 -18.07 3.65 -14.79
CA TRP A 20 -17.95 2.27 -14.33
C TRP A 20 -16.53 1.74 -14.50
N THR A 21 -16.21 0.67 -13.77
CA THR A 21 -14.93 0.00 -13.85
C THR A 21 -15.08 -1.49 -13.56
N VAL A 22 -14.21 -2.30 -14.16
CA VAL A 22 -14.08 -3.73 -13.89
C VAL A 22 -12.65 -3.98 -13.40
N GLU A 23 -12.52 -4.79 -12.38
CA GLU A 23 -11.29 -5.05 -11.63
C GLU A 23 -11.00 -6.55 -11.58
N PRO A 24 -10.29 -7.09 -12.58
CA PRO A 24 -9.83 -8.48 -12.54
C PRO A 24 -8.71 -8.65 -11.49
N ARG A 25 -8.71 -9.81 -10.86
CA ARG A 25 -7.71 -10.25 -9.86
C ARG A 25 -7.36 -11.70 -10.11
N ALA A 26 -6.09 -12.03 -10.00
CA ALA A 26 -5.60 -13.39 -10.11
C ALA A 26 -4.46 -13.62 -9.13
N ALA A 27 -4.43 -14.81 -8.51
CA ALA A 27 -3.32 -15.24 -7.71
C ALA A 27 -3.04 -16.73 -7.95
N LEU A 28 -1.77 -17.08 -7.92
CA LEU A 28 -1.26 -18.43 -8.06
C LEU A 28 -0.30 -18.69 -6.91
N LYS A 29 -0.58 -19.71 -6.09
CA LYS A 29 0.30 -20.15 -5.02
C LYS A 29 0.80 -21.57 -5.30
N TRP A 30 2.10 -21.73 -5.30
CA TRP A 30 2.77 -23.00 -5.46
C TRP A 30 3.52 -23.38 -4.18
N THR A 31 3.02 -24.41 -3.50
CA THR A 31 3.68 -25.03 -2.35
C THR A 31 4.49 -26.22 -2.84
N PHE A 32 5.80 -26.01 -3.03
CA PHE A 32 6.67 -27.03 -3.62
C PHE A 32 7.24 -28.01 -2.59
N ASN A 33 7.16 -27.69 -1.30
CA ASN A 33 7.35 -28.63 -0.20
C ASN A 33 6.72 -28.07 1.08
N PRO A 34 6.66 -28.84 2.22
CA PRO A 34 6.03 -28.36 3.45
C PRO A 34 6.64 -27.12 4.07
N LYS A 35 7.87 -26.76 3.70
CA LYS A 35 8.59 -25.60 4.24
C LYS A 35 8.54 -24.38 3.35
N HIS A 36 8.28 -24.52 2.06
CA HIS A 36 8.43 -23.45 1.10
C HIS A 36 7.21 -23.30 0.19
N ALA A 37 6.79 -22.08 0.03
CA ALA A 37 5.77 -21.71 -0.95
C ALA A 37 6.15 -20.39 -1.67
N LEU A 38 5.72 -20.28 -2.92
CA LEU A 38 5.83 -19.11 -3.74
C LEU A 38 4.44 -18.72 -4.22
N ALA A 39 4.08 -17.44 -4.12
CA ALA A 39 2.83 -16.94 -4.64
C ALA A 39 3.06 -15.72 -5.54
N LEU A 40 2.34 -15.66 -6.65
CA LEU A 40 2.28 -14.52 -7.55
C LEU A 40 0.85 -13.98 -7.55
N ALA A 41 0.69 -12.67 -7.40
CA ALA A 41 -0.60 -12.02 -7.42
C ALA A 41 -0.62 -10.82 -8.35
N TYR A 42 -1.73 -10.65 -9.02
CA TYR A 42 -2.05 -9.49 -9.82
C TYR A 42 -3.47 -8.99 -9.48
N GLY A 43 -3.65 -7.69 -9.44
CA GLY A 43 -4.96 -7.06 -9.31
C GLY A 43 -5.02 -5.70 -9.99
N LEU A 44 -6.11 -5.45 -10.70
CA LEU A 44 -6.51 -4.09 -11.06
C LEU A 44 -7.43 -3.57 -9.98
N HIS A 45 -7.13 -2.40 -9.44
CA HIS A 45 -7.90 -1.72 -8.42
C HIS A 45 -8.33 -0.35 -8.89
N SER A 46 -9.52 0.06 -8.51
CA SER A 46 -10.06 1.37 -8.84
C SER A 46 -10.62 2.05 -7.60
N ARG A 47 -10.48 3.36 -7.53
CA ARG A 47 -11.01 4.17 -6.44
C ARG A 47 -11.66 5.43 -7.02
N ARG A 48 -12.88 5.74 -6.56
CA ARG A 48 -13.44 7.08 -6.72
C ARG A 48 -12.76 8.05 -5.75
N GLU A 49 -12.70 9.30 -6.09
CA GLU A 49 -12.24 10.34 -5.18
C GLU A 49 -13.33 10.66 -4.13
N ARG A 50 -13.02 11.54 -3.20
CA ARG A 50 -13.99 12.03 -2.23
C ARG A 50 -15.15 12.70 -2.98
N LEU A 51 -16.36 12.55 -2.45
CA LEU A 51 -17.56 13.00 -3.14
C LEU A 51 -17.59 14.52 -3.35
N ASP A 52 -17.10 15.28 -2.38
CA ASP A 52 -17.01 16.74 -2.42
C ASP A 52 -16.12 17.25 -3.58
N TYR A 53 -15.11 16.51 -3.98
CA TYR A 53 -14.22 16.89 -5.08
C TYR A 53 -14.95 16.94 -6.44
N TYR A 54 -15.99 16.16 -6.62
CA TYR A 54 -16.80 16.17 -7.86
C TYR A 54 -17.68 17.40 -8.02
N PHE A 55 -17.90 18.17 -6.96
CA PHE A 55 -18.72 19.38 -6.98
C PHE A 55 -17.89 20.67 -7.09
N VAL A 56 -16.58 20.55 -7.24
CA VAL A 56 -15.74 21.71 -7.52
C VAL A 56 -15.98 22.20 -8.94
N GLU A 57 -16.30 23.47 -9.07
CA GLU A 57 -16.51 24.17 -10.33
C GLU A 57 -15.77 25.50 -10.30
N GLN A 58 -15.19 25.88 -11.43
CA GLN A 58 -14.47 27.15 -11.60
C GLN A 58 -14.76 27.74 -12.98
N GLU A 59 -14.80 29.04 -13.06
CA GLU A 59 -14.86 29.74 -14.32
C GLU A 59 -13.45 29.97 -14.86
N VAL A 60 -13.11 29.31 -15.98
CA VAL A 60 -11.81 29.40 -16.64
C VAL A 60 -12.04 29.91 -18.07
N ASN A 61 -11.48 31.07 -18.39
CA ASN A 61 -11.60 31.70 -19.70
C ASN A 61 -13.08 31.84 -20.19
N GLY A 62 -13.98 32.23 -19.29
CA GLY A 62 -15.41 32.41 -19.59
C GLY A 62 -16.18 31.11 -19.80
N LYS A 63 -15.64 29.97 -19.38
CA LYS A 63 -16.31 28.65 -19.39
C LYS A 63 -16.26 28.03 -17.99
N THR A 64 -17.40 27.48 -17.57
CA THR A 64 -17.45 26.70 -16.32
C THR A 64 -16.79 25.35 -16.54
N GLU A 65 -15.65 25.12 -15.89
CA GLU A 65 -15.01 23.81 -15.77
C GLU A 65 -15.45 23.16 -14.46
N SER A 66 -15.59 21.83 -14.46
CA SER A 66 -16.09 21.06 -13.32
C SER A 66 -15.36 19.74 -13.17
N ASN A 67 -15.14 19.33 -11.94
CA ASN A 67 -14.61 18.01 -11.58
C ASN A 67 -15.67 16.89 -11.65
N ARG A 68 -16.92 17.19 -11.99
CA ARG A 68 -18.04 16.24 -12.00
C ARG A 68 -17.76 14.97 -12.80
N TYR A 69 -16.96 15.08 -13.85
CA TYR A 69 -16.65 13.99 -14.78
C TYR A 69 -15.32 13.29 -14.52
N LEU A 70 -14.73 13.48 -13.34
CA LEU A 70 -13.54 12.73 -12.97
C LEU A 70 -13.81 11.22 -12.97
N ASN A 71 -12.92 10.50 -13.61
CA ASN A 71 -12.96 9.04 -13.68
C ASN A 71 -12.39 8.41 -12.39
N PHE A 72 -12.57 7.10 -12.26
CA PHE A 72 -11.86 6.33 -11.23
C PHE A 72 -10.35 6.45 -11.40
N SER A 73 -9.66 6.76 -10.31
CA SER A 73 -8.22 6.51 -10.18
C SER A 73 -7.98 5.00 -10.17
N LYS A 74 -6.96 4.54 -10.88
CA LYS A 74 -6.69 3.10 -11.05
C LYS A 74 -5.26 2.75 -10.71
N ALA A 75 -5.06 1.48 -10.30
CA ALA A 75 -3.74 0.94 -10.05
C ALA A 75 -3.65 -0.54 -10.46
N HIS A 76 -2.60 -0.88 -11.20
CA HIS A 76 -2.15 -2.26 -11.37
C HIS A 76 -1.27 -2.62 -10.17
N HIS A 77 -1.60 -3.71 -9.50
CA HIS A 77 -0.81 -4.25 -8.40
C HIS A 77 -0.21 -5.59 -8.83
N PHE A 78 1.09 -5.73 -8.66
CA PHE A 78 1.83 -6.98 -8.83
C PHE A 78 2.54 -7.29 -7.52
N GLY A 79 2.39 -8.50 -7.03
CA GLY A 79 3.04 -8.97 -5.82
C GLY A 79 3.60 -10.37 -6.02
N LEU A 80 4.79 -10.60 -5.48
CA LEU A 80 5.39 -11.91 -5.33
C LEU A 80 5.56 -12.15 -3.83
N THR A 81 5.22 -13.33 -3.35
CA THR A 81 5.42 -13.73 -1.95
C THR A 81 6.23 -15.01 -1.91
N TYR A 82 7.28 -15.02 -1.13
CA TYR A 82 8.02 -16.21 -0.77
C TYR A 82 7.87 -16.50 0.70
N ASP A 83 7.31 -17.65 1.03
CA ASP A 83 7.12 -18.17 2.39
C ASP A 83 8.13 -19.27 2.69
N TRP A 84 8.85 -19.16 3.79
CA TRP A 84 9.76 -20.17 4.29
C TRP A 84 9.51 -20.50 5.76
N ASN A 85 8.97 -21.67 6.03
CA ASN A 85 8.90 -22.25 7.36
C ASN A 85 10.27 -22.84 7.72
N ILE A 86 11.16 -22.02 8.31
CA ILE A 86 12.54 -22.42 8.68
C ILE A 86 12.49 -23.66 9.57
N ASN A 87 11.59 -23.63 10.56
CA ASN A 87 11.27 -24.76 11.42
C ASN A 87 9.82 -24.60 11.95
N SER A 88 9.41 -25.42 12.93
CA SER A 88 8.04 -25.42 13.46
C SER A 88 7.65 -24.15 14.23
N TYR A 89 8.59 -23.29 14.56
CA TYR A 89 8.36 -22.05 15.31
C TYR A 89 8.98 -20.81 14.70
N MET A 90 9.63 -20.92 13.52
CA MET A 90 10.19 -19.77 12.80
C MET A 90 9.69 -19.72 11.37
N HIS A 91 9.23 -18.55 10.95
CA HIS A 91 8.75 -18.27 9.62
C HIS A 91 9.41 -17.00 9.06
N LEU A 92 9.84 -17.09 7.80
CA LEU A 92 10.33 -15.96 7.01
C LEU A 92 9.40 -15.75 5.82
N LYS A 93 8.98 -14.51 5.62
CA LYS A 93 8.17 -14.07 4.48
C LYS A 93 8.87 -12.92 3.77
N VAL A 94 8.96 -12.99 2.45
CA VAL A 94 9.57 -11.93 1.61
C VAL A 94 8.59 -11.59 0.51
N GLU A 95 8.25 -10.29 0.39
CA GLU A 95 7.18 -9.80 -0.49
C GLU A 95 7.64 -8.59 -1.32
N PRO A 96 8.35 -8.78 -2.43
CA PRO A 96 8.51 -7.71 -3.39
C PRO A 96 7.20 -7.37 -4.08
N TYR A 97 6.97 -6.07 -4.31
CA TYR A 97 5.76 -5.59 -4.96
C TYR A 97 6.06 -4.44 -5.93
N TYR A 98 5.13 -4.26 -6.88
CA TYR A 98 5.12 -3.14 -7.79
C TYR A 98 3.68 -2.69 -8.04
N GLN A 99 3.45 -1.37 -7.96
CA GLN A 99 2.16 -0.75 -8.22
C GLN A 99 2.34 0.36 -9.25
N TYR A 100 1.56 0.31 -10.32
CA TYR A 100 1.49 1.38 -11.30
C TYR A 100 0.11 2.06 -11.21
N LEU A 101 0.12 3.32 -10.78
CA LEU A 101 -1.07 4.15 -10.65
C LEU A 101 -1.28 4.96 -11.93
N PHE A 102 -2.51 5.05 -12.39
CA PHE A 102 -2.88 5.79 -13.58
C PHE A 102 -4.28 6.39 -13.47
N ARG A 103 -4.60 7.31 -14.36
CA ARG A 103 -5.82 8.13 -14.29
C ARG A 103 -5.94 8.88 -12.94
N ILE A 104 -4.83 9.29 -12.39
CA ILE A 104 -4.81 10.06 -11.14
C ILE A 104 -5.22 11.50 -11.46
N PRO A 105 -6.16 12.09 -10.69
CA PRO A 105 -6.52 13.49 -10.85
C PRO A 105 -5.35 14.41 -10.51
N VAL A 106 -5.04 15.28 -11.46
CA VAL A 106 -3.97 16.29 -11.37
C VAL A 106 -4.48 17.61 -11.96
N GLU A 107 -3.94 18.72 -11.51
CA GLU A 107 -4.13 20.01 -12.13
C GLU A 107 -3.24 20.10 -13.39
N GLU A 108 -3.80 20.62 -14.48
CA GLU A 108 -3.10 20.69 -15.77
C GLU A 108 -1.92 21.69 -15.69
N ASN A 109 -0.78 21.35 -16.28
CA ASN A 109 0.45 22.14 -16.26
C ASN A 109 0.95 22.55 -14.85
N SER A 110 0.64 21.75 -13.84
CA SER A 110 0.97 22.00 -12.44
C SER A 110 1.62 20.78 -11.79
N SER A 111 2.37 21.02 -10.72
CA SER A 111 2.91 19.96 -9.84
C SER A 111 1.87 19.32 -8.93
N PHE A 112 0.64 19.85 -8.93
CA PHE A 112 -0.41 19.37 -8.04
C PHE A 112 -0.95 18.01 -8.48
N SER A 113 -1.00 17.09 -7.52
CA SER A 113 -1.64 15.76 -7.66
C SER A 113 -2.42 15.42 -6.40
N ILE A 114 -3.59 14.80 -6.58
CA ILE A 114 -4.40 14.32 -5.47
C ILE A 114 -3.66 13.31 -4.57
N ILE A 115 -2.63 12.63 -5.08
CA ILE A 115 -1.80 11.70 -4.30
C ILE A 115 -1.15 12.39 -3.10
N ASN A 116 -0.71 13.63 -3.27
CA ASN A 116 -0.03 14.40 -2.22
C ASN A 116 -0.96 15.39 -1.49
N HIS A 117 -2.22 15.47 -1.90
CA HIS A 117 -3.17 16.41 -1.31
C HIS A 117 -3.52 16.02 0.13
N GLN A 118 -3.41 16.98 1.05
CA GLN A 118 -3.63 16.77 2.49
C GLN A 118 -4.78 17.60 3.05
N SER A 119 -5.12 18.71 2.36
CA SER A 119 -6.19 19.58 2.82
C SER A 119 -7.53 18.88 2.73
N PHE A 120 -8.43 19.23 3.63
CA PHE A 120 -9.81 18.79 3.56
C PHE A 120 -10.53 19.41 2.36
N TYR A 121 -10.16 20.63 1.99
CA TYR A 121 -10.80 21.38 0.89
C TYR A 121 -9.97 21.28 -0.39
N LEU A 122 -10.67 21.10 -1.50
CA LEU A 122 -10.11 21.14 -2.84
C LEU A 122 -10.82 22.22 -3.64
N GLU A 123 -10.06 23.20 -4.14
CA GLU A 123 -10.55 24.33 -4.95
C GLU A 123 -9.85 24.35 -6.32
N ARG A 124 -9.60 23.18 -6.91
CA ARG A 124 -8.85 23.04 -8.16
C ARG A 124 -9.62 22.19 -9.15
N ILE A 125 -9.55 22.58 -10.41
CA ILE A 125 -10.04 21.75 -11.53
C ILE A 125 -8.98 20.71 -11.87
N LEU A 126 -9.40 19.46 -11.90
CA LEU A 126 -8.54 18.31 -12.07
C LEU A 126 -8.86 17.53 -13.35
N LYS A 127 -7.84 16.91 -13.91
CA LYS A 127 -7.95 15.98 -15.07
C LYS A 127 -7.30 14.64 -14.70
N ASN A 128 -7.86 13.53 -15.13
CA ASN A 128 -7.34 12.18 -14.88
C ASN A 128 -6.12 11.83 -15.77
N ARG A 129 -5.05 12.62 -15.70
CA ARG A 129 -3.83 12.50 -16.52
C ARG A 129 -2.57 12.14 -15.72
N GLY A 130 -2.65 12.18 -14.41
CA GLY A 130 -1.53 11.84 -13.54
C GLY A 130 -1.27 10.34 -13.45
N SER A 131 -0.07 10.00 -13.06
CA SER A 131 0.37 8.63 -12.81
C SER A 131 1.26 8.55 -11.57
N GLY A 132 1.50 7.35 -11.09
CA GLY A 132 2.39 7.10 -9.97
C GLY A 132 2.97 5.70 -10.01
N VAL A 133 4.03 5.49 -9.26
CA VAL A 133 4.64 4.18 -9.06
C VAL A 133 4.99 4.01 -7.59
N ASN A 134 4.64 2.84 -7.05
CA ASN A 134 5.13 2.38 -5.76
C ASN A 134 5.78 1.03 -5.98
N TYR A 135 6.96 0.84 -5.44
CA TYR A 135 7.63 -0.45 -5.47
C TYR A 135 8.51 -0.62 -4.24
N GLY A 136 8.66 -1.84 -3.83
CA GLY A 136 9.42 -2.14 -2.63
C GLY A 136 9.51 -3.63 -2.37
N ILE A 137 10.08 -3.92 -1.21
CA ILE A 137 10.19 -5.26 -0.67
C ILE A 137 9.86 -5.21 0.82
N ASP A 138 8.94 -6.06 1.25
CA ASP A 138 8.60 -6.28 2.64
C ASP A 138 9.20 -7.61 3.10
N ILE A 139 9.80 -7.62 4.27
CA ILE A 139 10.42 -8.80 4.88
C ILE A 139 9.85 -8.95 6.28
N THR A 140 9.31 -10.13 6.58
CA THR A 140 8.82 -10.50 7.91
C THR A 140 9.55 -11.74 8.38
N LEU A 141 10.24 -11.64 9.51
CA LEU A 141 10.80 -12.77 10.25
C LEU A 141 10.09 -12.86 11.58
N GLU A 142 9.45 -13.99 11.85
CA GLU A 142 8.75 -14.23 13.09
C GLU A 142 9.17 -15.53 13.74
N GLN A 143 9.25 -15.50 15.03
CA GLN A 143 9.34 -16.67 15.89
C GLN A 143 8.12 -16.73 16.79
N TYR A 144 7.34 -17.79 16.66
CA TYR A 144 6.24 -18.09 17.57
C TYR A 144 6.78 -18.45 18.95
N MET A 145 5.91 -18.41 19.95
CA MET A 145 6.28 -18.70 21.32
C MET A 145 7.03 -20.03 21.44
N LYS A 146 8.29 -19.98 21.83
CA LYS A 146 9.13 -21.13 22.14
C LYS A 146 9.97 -20.88 23.39
N ASN A 147 9.87 -21.77 24.37
CA ASN A 147 10.54 -21.62 25.66
C ASN A 147 10.25 -20.27 26.33
N GLY A 148 9.01 -19.78 26.18
CA GLY A 148 8.58 -18.49 26.70
C GLY A 148 9.12 -17.28 25.93
N PHE A 149 9.72 -17.43 24.74
CA PHE A 149 10.25 -16.33 23.94
C PHE A 149 9.62 -16.29 22.54
N TYR A 150 9.25 -15.09 22.09
CA TYR A 150 8.77 -14.82 20.74
C TYR A 150 9.30 -13.49 20.23
N TYR A 151 9.36 -13.35 18.91
CA TYR A 151 9.66 -12.07 18.26
C TYR A 151 9.05 -11.99 16.87
N MET A 152 8.87 -10.76 16.40
CA MET A 152 8.53 -10.44 15.01
C MET A 152 9.35 -9.23 14.59
N ILE A 153 10.04 -9.36 13.47
CA ILE A 153 10.80 -8.31 12.83
C ILE A 153 10.17 -8.09 11.46
N THR A 154 9.69 -6.88 11.19
CA THR A 154 9.20 -6.49 9.87
C THR A 154 10.04 -5.33 9.36
N ALA A 155 10.51 -5.46 8.13
CA ALA A 155 11.27 -4.42 7.44
C ALA A 155 10.66 -4.17 6.07
N SER A 156 10.46 -2.90 5.71
CA SER A 156 10.01 -2.45 4.39
C SER A 156 11.04 -1.52 3.80
N LEU A 157 11.46 -1.78 2.56
CA LEU A 157 12.25 -0.87 1.76
C LEU A 157 11.44 -0.51 0.53
N PHE A 158 11.17 0.78 0.31
CA PHE A 158 10.25 1.17 -0.75
C PHE A 158 10.54 2.54 -1.34
N LYS A 159 9.96 2.75 -2.53
CA LYS A 159 9.88 4.03 -3.21
C LYS A 159 8.45 4.32 -3.63
N SER A 160 8.06 5.57 -3.48
CA SER A 160 6.76 6.08 -3.90
C SER A 160 6.94 7.38 -4.68
N ARG A 161 6.56 7.37 -5.96
CA ARG A 161 6.72 8.51 -6.86
C ARG A 161 5.43 8.78 -7.63
N TYR A 162 5.25 10.03 -8.02
CA TYR A 162 4.13 10.46 -8.85
C TYR A 162 4.59 11.39 -9.97
N LYS A 163 3.76 11.50 -10.99
CA LYS A 163 3.89 12.42 -12.09
C LYS A 163 2.59 13.20 -12.22
N ALA A 164 2.66 14.52 -12.05
CA ALA A 164 1.52 15.43 -12.11
C ALA A 164 1.24 15.94 -13.54
N GLY A 165 0.46 17.03 -13.67
CA GLY A 165 0.10 17.63 -14.95
C GLY A 165 1.25 18.26 -15.72
N ASP A 166 2.34 18.59 -15.07
CA ASP A 166 3.60 19.08 -15.67
C ASP A 166 4.52 17.96 -16.18
N HIS A 167 4.11 16.72 -16.06
CA HIS A 167 4.85 15.52 -16.48
C HIS A 167 6.20 15.27 -15.80
N ILE A 168 6.49 15.91 -14.65
CA ILE A 168 7.74 15.73 -13.91
C ILE A 168 7.54 14.69 -12.80
N TRP A 169 8.45 13.71 -12.70
CA TRP A 169 8.46 12.73 -11.62
C TRP A 169 8.96 13.32 -10.31
N ARG A 170 8.18 13.14 -9.25
CA ARG A 170 8.49 13.57 -7.88
C ARG A 170 8.27 12.45 -6.90
N ASN A 171 8.95 12.48 -5.77
CA ASN A 171 8.62 11.59 -4.66
C ASN A 171 7.30 12.02 -4.02
N THR A 172 6.49 11.07 -3.59
CA THR A 172 5.35 11.39 -2.74
C THR A 172 5.82 11.79 -1.34
N ARG A 173 5.01 12.50 -0.60
CA ARG A 173 5.33 12.82 0.79
C ARG A 173 5.48 11.57 1.67
N LEU A 174 4.83 10.47 1.32
CA LEU A 174 4.88 9.20 2.03
C LEU A 174 6.10 8.34 1.65
N ASP A 175 6.98 8.82 0.76
CA ASP A 175 8.22 8.15 0.36
C ASP A 175 9.27 8.20 1.47
N LYS A 176 9.02 7.48 2.55
CA LYS A 176 9.91 7.38 3.71
C LYS A 176 11.14 6.51 3.48
N ASN A 177 11.21 5.80 2.38
CA ASN A 177 12.24 4.86 1.94
C ASN A 177 12.31 3.57 2.75
N TYR A 178 12.14 3.61 4.07
CA TYR A 178 12.18 2.42 4.91
C TYR A 178 11.28 2.51 6.14
N LEU A 179 10.82 1.36 6.58
CA LEU A 179 10.17 1.11 7.86
C LEU A 179 10.81 -0.11 8.49
N LEU A 180 11.05 -0.08 9.79
CA LEU A 180 11.49 -1.21 10.58
C LEU A 180 10.68 -1.28 11.87
N ASN A 181 10.10 -2.44 12.14
CA ASN A 181 9.39 -2.70 13.38
C ASN A 181 9.90 -4.00 13.98
N VAL A 182 10.29 -3.93 15.24
CA VAL A 182 10.77 -5.07 16.02
C VAL A 182 9.88 -5.21 17.24
N LEU A 183 9.24 -6.33 17.37
CA LEU A 183 8.46 -6.74 18.54
C LEU A 183 9.11 -7.98 19.14
N ALA A 184 9.31 -8.01 20.46
CA ALA A 184 9.77 -9.19 21.15
C ALA A 184 9.15 -9.29 22.54
N GLY A 185 8.98 -10.52 23.01
CA GLY A 185 8.46 -10.77 24.34
C GLY A 185 9.03 -12.04 24.96
N LYS A 186 9.09 -12.02 26.27
CA LYS A 186 9.55 -13.15 27.08
C LYS A 186 8.58 -13.39 28.24
N GLU A 187 8.25 -14.64 28.43
CA GLU A 187 7.43 -15.16 29.54
C GLU A 187 8.27 -16.07 30.42
N TRP A 188 8.09 -15.93 31.72
CA TRP A 188 8.71 -16.78 32.73
C TRP A 188 7.60 -17.36 33.60
N MET A 189 7.67 -18.67 33.83
CA MET A 189 6.88 -19.32 34.84
C MET A 189 7.49 -19.05 36.22
N VAL A 190 6.79 -18.34 37.08
CA VAL A 190 7.26 -17.87 38.38
C VAL A 190 6.39 -18.40 39.52
N GLY A 191 6.80 -18.20 40.77
CA GLY A 191 6.13 -18.69 41.96
C GLY A 191 6.57 -20.09 42.38
N ARG A 192 6.21 -20.46 43.60
CA ARG A 192 6.67 -21.72 44.23
C ARG A 192 6.31 -22.97 43.44
N ASN A 193 5.17 -22.97 42.76
CA ASN A 193 4.67 -24.08 41.95
C ASN A 193 4.70 -23.79 40.43
N LYS A 194 5.39 -22.71 39.97
CA LYS A 194 5.40 -22.26 38.56
C LYS A 194 4.02 -22.08 37.97
N GLN A 195 3.04 -21.63 38.75
CA GLN A 195 1.66 -21.44 38.32
C GLN A 195 1.37 -19.99 37.85
N ASN A 196 2.28 -19.05 38.15
CA ASN A 196 2.15 -17.68 37.70
C ASN A 196 3.05 -17.42 36.50
N VAL A 197 2.64 -16.50 35.62
CA VAL A 197 3.39 -16.07 34.45
C VAL A 197 3.80 -14.61 34.64
N LEU A 198 5.08 -14.35 34.52
CA LEU A 198 5.61 -12.99 34.39
C LEU A 198 5.95 -12.78 32.91
N SER A 199 5.35 -11.77 32.28
CA SER A 199 5.58 -11.42 30.87
C SER A 199 6.23 -10.05 30.76
N LEU A 200 7.24 -9.94 29.90
CA LEU A 200 7.85 -8.67 29.48
C LEU A 200 7.80 -8.57 27.95
N ASN A 201 7.23 -7.48 27.44
CA ASN A 201 7.09 -7.24 26.02
C ASN A 201 7.65 -5.87 25.65
N GLY A 202 8.30 -5.79 24.50
CA GLY A 202 8.87 -4.56 23.97
C GLY A 202 8.62 -4.41 22.49
N ARG A 203 8.45 -3.18 22.02
CA ARG A 203 8.35 -2.83 20.60
C ARG A 203 9.22 -1.62 20.30
N ILE A 204 9.95 -1.71 19.20
CA ILE A 204 10.75 -0.62 18.65
C ILE A 204 10.29 -0.39 17.21
N PHE A 205 10.13 0.87 16.83
CA PHE A 205 9.71 1.26 15.50
C PHE A 205 10.63 2.36 14.96
N PHE A 206 11.16 2.16 13.76
CA PHE A 206 11.95 3.14 13.02
C PHE A 206 11.35 3.36 11.65
N GLN A 207 11.40 4.60 11.17
CA GLN A 207 10.98 4.95 9.82
C GLN A 207 11.85 6.07 9.26
N GLY A 208 11.93 6.17 7.95
CA GLY A 208 12.52 7.32 7.28
C GLY A 208 11.73 8.60 7.54
N GLY A 209 12.37 9.73 7.35
CA GLY A 209 11.76 11.06 7.51
C GLY A 209 10.67 11.33 6.47
N ASP A 210 9.73 12.20 6.84
CA ASP A 210 8.74 12.72 5.90
C ASP A 210 9.40 13.63 4.86
N ARG A 211 8.86 13.61 3.65
CA ARG A 211 9.27 14.53 2.60
C ARG A 211 8.57 15.87 2.80
N TYR A 212 9.29 16.95 2.73
CA TYR A 212 8.76 18.31 2.75
C TYR A 212 9.23 19.08 1.52
N THR A 213 8.47 20.06 1.11
CA THR A 213 8.88 21.03 0.11
C THR A 213 9.53 22.20 0.86
N PRO A 214 10.79 22.56 0.60
CA PRO A 214 11.37 23.77 1.17
C PRO A 214 10.50 24.98 0.78
N VAL A 215 10.26 25.86 1.72
CA VAL A 215 9.62 27.17 1.48
C VAL A 215 10.79 28.15 1.39
N ASP A 216 10.98 28.75 0.22
CA ASP A 216 11.93 29.84 -0.02
C ASP A 216 11.43 31.16 0.56
#